data_5b9e16b8b3de651e6d1492fd85d5ce0e
#
_entry.id   5b9e16b8b3de651e6d1492fd85d5ce0e
#
_cell.length_a   1.000
_cell.length_b   1.000
_cell.length_c   1.000
_cell.angle_alpha   90.00
_cell.angle_beta   90.00
_cell.angle_gamma   90.00
#
_symmetry.space_group_name_H-M   'P 1'
#
loop_
_entity.id
_entity.type
_entity.pdbx_description
1 polymer ?
#
loop_
_entity_poly.entity_id
_entity_poly.type
_entity_poly.pdbx_seq_one_letter_code
_entity_poly.pdbx_strand_id
1 'polypeptide(L)'
;FGNIWFYPLKPSNASYQALPQLFLSPIGTDGFAPSDIEVGVNGELFVSIGGRNTKGAVFRIVPTKGTLANDKQKLTPQETILDDVLNAPQPLVQWSRTQWQPKAKIVGAAHFVEAAMNTKRVAKQRVRAIEVITEMFGGLKAETAERLANDSDLDIRARTAWSIGRFPRANAIRL
;
A
#
# COMPACT_ATOMS: atom_id res chain seq x y z
N PHE A 1 -20.35 -24.05 2.40
CA PHE A 1 -18.92 -23.83 2.70
C PHE A 1 -18.32 -23.03 1.55
N GLY A 2 -17.41 -22.06 1.87
CA GLY A 2 -16.59 -21.46 0.85
C GLY A 2 -17.00 -20.08 0.35
N ASN A 3 -17.44 -19.20 1.22
CA ASN A 3 -17.60 -17.79 0.90
C ASN A 3 -16.32 -17.01 1.24
N ILE A 4 -16.05 -15.97 0.45
CA ILE A 4 -15.06 -14.96 0.78
C ILE A 4 -15.81 -13.70 1.15
N TRP A 5 -15.44 -13.13 2.28
CA TRP A 5 -16.05 -11.93 2.83
C TRP A 5 -15.08 -10.75 2.75
N PHE A 6 -15.58 -9.60 2.38
CA PHE A 6 -14.86 -8.34 2.40
C PHE A 6 -15.28 -7.53 3.63
N TYR A 7 -14.30 -6.99 4.33
CA TYR A 7 -14.50 -6.15 5.51
C TYR A 7 -13.93 -4.75 5.25
N PRO A 8 -14.76 -3.79 4.81
CA PRO A 8 -14.31 -2.40 4.62
C PRO A 8 -14.03 -1.77 5.97
N LEU A 9 -12.76 -1.71 6.35
CA LEU A 9 -12.34 -1.17 7.64
C LEU A 9 -12.53 0.34 7.68
N LYS A 10 -13.24 0.83 8.71
CA LYS A 10 -13.39 2.25 9.03
C LYS A 10 -12.73 2.52 10.38
N PRO A 11 -11.87 3.55 10.51
CA PRO A 11 -11.30 3.92 11.80
C PRO A 11 -12.40 4.21 12.84
N SER A 12 -12.22 3.69 14.04
CA SER A 12 -13.12 3.88 15.16
C SER A 12 -12.33 3.91 16.46
N ASN A 13 -12.13 5.08 17.03
CA ASN A 13 -11.26 5.31 18.18
C ASN A 13 -9.81 4.78 17.91
N ALA A 14 -9.30 3.93 18.80
CA ALA A 14 -7.99 3.28 18.66
C ALA A 14 -8.03 1.97 17.84
N SER A 15 -9.13 1.69 17.13
CA SER A 15 -9.35 0.44 16.41
C SER A 15 -10.10 0.70 15.09
N TYR A 16 -10.72 -0.35 14.55
CA TYR A 16 -11.50 -0.30 13.32
C TYR A 16 -12.83 -1.00 13.53
N GLN A 17 -13.84 -0.53 12.79
CA GLN A 17 -15.14 -1.20 12.63
C GLN A 17 -15.32 -1.59 11.17
N ALA A 18 -15.98 -2.73 10.95
CA ALA A 18 -16.37 -3.18 9.63
C ALA A 18 -17.67 -3.97 9.68
N LEU A 19 -18.48 -3.83 8.65
CA LEU A 19 -19.61 -4.72 8.39
C LEU A 19 -19.18 -5.69 7.28
N PRO A 20 -19.35 -7.02 7.47
CA PRO A 20 -19.01 -8.01 6.48
C PRO A 20 -19.87 -7.83 5.23
N GLN A 21 -19.24 -7.89 4.06
CA GLN A 21 -19.89 -7.90 2.76
C GLN A 21 -19.51 -9.19 2.04
N LEU A 22 -20.49 -9.91 1.53
CA LEU A 22 -20.21 -11.11 0.73
C LEU A 22 -19.49 -10.67 -0.56
N PHE A 23 -18.26 -11.12 -0.75
CA PHE A 23 -17.44 -10.77 -1.90
C PHE A 23 -17.53 -11.85 -2.99
N LEU A 24 -17.38 -13.12 -2.61
CA LEU A 24 -17.47 -14.27 -3.51
C LEU A 24 -18.22 -15.40 -2.86
N SER A 25 -19.08 -16.05 -3.67
CA SER A 25 -19.73 -17.30 -3.32
C SER A 25 -19.64 -18.28 -4.49
N PRO A 26 -19.62 -19.58 -4.22
CA PRO A 26 -19.65 -20.59 -5.28
C PRO A 26 -20.98 -20.55 -6.04
N ILE A 27 -20.91 -20.90 -7.33
CA ILE A 27 -22.08 -21.16 -8.17
C ILE A 27 -22.10 -22.66 -8.46
N GLY A 28 -23.23 -23.31 -8.18
CA GLY A 28 -23.39 -24.75 -8.41
C GLY A 28 -23.04 -25.60 -7.19
N THR A 29 -22.79 -26.88 -7.44
CA THR A 29 -22.57 -27.91 -6.41
C THR A 29 -21.11 -28.31 -6.22
N ASP A 30 -20.20 -27.74 -7.00
CA ASP A 30 -18.77 -28.00 -6.87
C ASP A 30 -18.23 -27.39 -5.59
N GLY A 31 -17.37 -28.11 -4.89
CA GLY A 31 -16.78 -27.64 -3.65
C GLY A 31 -15.87 -26.44 -3.89
N PHE A 32 -16.14 -25.33 -3.19
CA PHE A 32 -15.27 -24.16 -3.15
C PHE A 32 -14.70 -24.00 -1.74
N ALA A 33 -13.45 -24.37 -1.58
CA ALA A 33 -12.73 -24.28 -0.30
C ALA A 33 -11.54 -23.33 -0.46
N PRO A 34 -11.75 -21.99 -0.33
CA PRO A 34 -10.65 -21.03 -0.42
C PRO A 34 -9.62 -21.30 0.67
N SER A 35 -8.35 -21.42 0.28
CA SER A 35 -7.24 -21.68 1.17
C SER A 35 -6.31 -20.47 1.33
N ASP A 36 -6.25 -19.61 0.31
CA ASP A 36 -5.44 -18.39 0.35
C ASP A 36 -5.96 -17.36 -0.65
N ILE A 37 -5.61 -16.09 -0.42
CA ILE A 37 -5.94 -14.95 -1.27
C ILE A 37 -4.74 -14.02 -1.38
N GLU A 38 -4.35 -13.66 -2.60
CA GLU A 38 -3.16 -12.85 -2.86
C GLU A 38 -3.44 -11.81 -3.95
N VAL A 39 -2.80 -10.64 -3.83
CA VAL A 39 -2.86 -9.59 -4.86
C VAL A 39 -1.65 -9.71 -5.78
N GLY A 40 -1.90 -9.90 -7.06
CA GLY A 40 -0.87 -9.99 -8.08
C GLY A 40 -0.19 -8.66 -8.40
N VAL A 41 0.84 -8.75 -9.22
CA VAL A 41 1.71 -7.60 -9.59
C VAL A 41 1.00 -6.46 -10.31
N ASN A 42 -0.10 -6.75 -10.98
CA ASN A 42 -0.91 -5.75 -11.69
C ASN A 42 -2.18 -5.36 -10.90
N GLY A 43 -2.29 -5.81 -9.64
CA GLY A 43 -3.45 -5.54 -8.80
C GLY A 43 -4.62 -6.53 -8.99
N GLU A 44 -4.44 -7.60 -9.76
CA GLU A 44 -5.43 -8.68 -9.83
C GLU A 44 -5.48 -9.42 -8.50
N LEU A 45 -6.64 -9.95 -8.19
CA LEU A 45 -6.82 -10.81 -7.03
C LEU A 45 -6.76 -12.27 -7.45
N PHE A 46 -5.92 -13.06 -6.78
CA PHE A 46 -5.83 -14.50 -6.96
C PHE A 46 -6.37 -15.21 -5.73
N VAL A 47 -7.15 -16.26 -5.96
CA VAL A 47 -7.69 -17.10 -4.90
C VAL A 47 -7.32 -18.53 -5.19
N SER A 48 -6.60 -19.16 -4.28
CA SER A 48 -6.37 -20.60 -4.32
C SER A 48 -7.50 -21.35 -3.61
N ILE A 49 -7.88 -22.46 -4.17
CA ILE A 49 -8.79 -23.42 -3.54
C ILE A 49 -8.09 -24.76 -3.39
N GLY A 50 -8.43 -25.46 -2.34
CA GLY A 50 -7.89 -26.80 -2.07
C GLY A 50 -8.55 -27.42 -0.86
N GLY A 51 -8.23 -28.69 -0.62
CA GLY A 51 -8.75 -29.41 0.54
C GLY A 51 -8.86 -30.90 0.28
N ARG A 52 -9.20 -31.67 1.30
CA ARG A 52 -9.40 -33.11 1.16
C ARG A 52 -10.52 -33.39 0.18
N ASN A 53 -10.24 -34.24 -0.81
CA ASN A 53 -11.18 -34.68 -1.87
C ASN A 53 -11.65 -33.57 -2.82
N THR A 54 -11.00 -32.44 -2.88
CA THR A 54 -11.26 -31.39 -3.87
C THR A 54 -10.09 -31.25 -4.85
N LYS A 55 -10.37 -30.92 -6.10
CA LYS A 55 -9.32 -30.53 -7.04
C LYS A 55 -8.84 -29.15 -6.67
N GLY A 56 -7.52 -29.01 -6.48
CA GLY A 56 -6.89 -27.70 -6.30
C GLY A 56 -7.00 -26.86 -7.57
N ALA A 57 -7.19 -25.56 -7.41
CA ALA A 57 -7.18 -24.59 -8.49
C ALA A 57 -6.75 -23.21 -7.98
N VAL A 58 -6.28 -22.36 -8.89
CA VAL A 58 -6.06 -20.94 -8.64
C VAL A 58 -6.93 -20.13 -9.59
N PHE A 59 -7.77 -19.29 -9.04
CA PHE A 59 -8.65 -18.41 -9.80
C PHE A 59 -8.09 -17.00 -9.81
N ARG A 60 -8.09 -16.37 -10.96
CA ARG A 60 -7.85 -14.93 -11.10
C ARG A 60 -9.20 -14.22 -11.16
N ILE A 61 -9.39 -13.26 -10.25
CA ILE A 61 -10.59 -12.45 -10.18
C ILE A 61 -10.31 -11.13 -10.89
N VAL A 62 -11.11 -10.80 -11.87
CA VAL A 62 -11.03 -9.56 -12.62
C VAL A 62 -12.39 -8.85 -12.64
N PRO A 63 -12.44 -7.53 -12.58
CA PRO A 63 -13.69 -6.81 -12.72
C PRO A 63 -14.25 -7.00 -14.13
N THR A 64 -15.55 -7.29 -14.22
CA THR A 64 -16.26 -7.44 -15.52
C THR A 64 -16.71 -6.11 -16.12
N LYS A 65 -16.83 -5.08 -15.29
CA LYS A 65 -17.16 -3.70 -15.69
C LYS A 65 -16.34 -2.74 -14.82
N GLY A 66 -15.69 -1.82 -15.45
CA GLY A 66 -14.82 -0.83 -14.78
C GLY A 66 -13.38 -0.99 -15.24
N THR A 67 -12.83 0.06 -15.76
CA THR A 67 -11.41 0.22 -15.95
C THR A 67 -10.79 0.15 -14.56
N LEU A 68 -9.78 -0.67 -14.35
CA LEU A 68 -8.83 -0.42 -13.28
C LEU A 68 -8.46 1.04 -13.44
N ALA A 69 -8.75 1.85 -12.44
CA ALA A 69 -8.69 3.31 -12.55
C ALA A 69 -7.30 3.74 -13.00
N ASN A 70 -7.13 3.87 -14.27
CA ASN A 70 -6.00 4.48 -14.95
C ASN A 70 -6.50 5.72 -15.69
N ASP A 71 -7.21 6.61 -14.99
CA ASP A 71 -7.26 8.01 -15.39
C ASP A 71 -5.87 8.60 -15.18
N LYS A 72 -4.97 8.23 -16.09
CA LYS A 72 -3.65 8.83 -16.16
C LYS A 72 -3.85 10.25 -16.70
N GLN A 73 -3.93 11.24 -15.79
CA GLN A 73 -3.46 12.56 -16.14
C GLN A 73 -2.15 12.40 -16.90
N LYS A 74 -1.93 13.21 -17.96
CA LYS A 74 -0.66 13.22 -18.70
C LYS A 74 0.44 13.72 -17.77
N LEU A 75 0.99 12.80 -17.00
CA LEU A 75 2.12 13.03 -16.11
C LEU A 75 3.41 13.04 -16.93
N THR A 76 4.41 13.79 -16.48
CA THR A 76 5.77 13.67 -17.02
C THR A 76 6.28 12.23 -16.75
N PRO A 77 7.25 11.73 -17.53
CA PRO A 77 7.81 10.41 -17.29
C PRO A 77 8.31 10.21 -15.84
N GLN A 78 8.86 11.26 -15.22
CA GLN A 78 9.38 11.22 -13.87
C GLN A 78 8.26 11.19 -12.82
N GLU A 79 7.20 11.96 -13.00
CA GLU A 79 5.99 11.90 -12.16
C GLU A 79 5.31 10.54 -12.27
N THR A 80 5.30 9.94 -13.45
CA THR A 80 4.77 8.58 -13.64
C THR A 80 5.57 7.55 -12.83
N ILE A 81 6.91 7.62 -12.85
CA ILE A 81 7.78 6.71 -12.09
C ILE A 81 7.60 6.92 -10.58
N LEU A 82 7.51 8.18 -10.12
CA LEU A 82 7.24 8.51 -8.73
C LEU A 82 5.90 7.91 -8.29
N ASP A 83 4.85 8.12 -9.05
CA ASP A 83 3.51 7.64 -8.74
C ASP A 83 3.42 6.10 -8.76
N ASP A 84 4.17 5.42 -9.62
CA ASP A 84 4.30 3.96 -9.61
C ASP A 84 4.87 3.46 -8.27
N VAL A 85 5.84 4.16 -7.71
CA VAL A 85 6.43 3.81 -6.40
C VAL A 85 5.46 4.11 -5.26
N LEU A 86 4.79 5.27 -5.31
CA LEU A 86 3.85 5.70 -4.26
C LEU A 86 2.58 4.85 -4.21
N ASN A 87 2.20 4.26 -5.34
CA ASN A 87 1.02 3.41 -5.46
C ASN A 87 1.36 1.92 -5.60
N ALA A 88 2.62 1.53 -5.37
CA ALA A 88 3.03 0.14 -5.49
C ALA A 88 2.14 -0.79 -4.64
N PRO A 89 1.55 -1.84 -5.23
CA PRO A 89 0.74 -2.79 -4.48
C PRO A 89 1.62 -3.59 -3.52
N GLN A 90 1.10 -3.89 -2.32
CA GLN A 90 1.81 -4.68 -1.29
C GLN A 90 3.30 -4.29 -1.15
N PRO A 91 3.62 -3.03 -0.86
CA PRO A 91 4.98 -2.50 -1.03
C PRO A 91 6.03 -3.14 -0.10
N LEU A 92 5.61 -3.91 0.90
CA LEU A 92 6.50 -4.58 1.84
C LEU A 92 6.90 -5.99 1.41
N VAL A 93 6.18 -6.62 0.47
CA VAL A 93 6.52 -7.96 -0.02
C VAL A 93 7.64 -7.95 -1.05
N GLN A 94 8.40 -9.04 -1.12
CA GLN A 94 9.63 -9.10 -1.90
C GLN A 94 9.41 -8.84 -3.40
N TRP A 95 8.38 -9.43 -4.01
CA TRP A 95 8.13 -9.23 -5.43
C TRP A 95 7.81 -7.76 -5.78
N SER A 96 7.08 -7.06 -4.91
CA SER A 96 6.80 -5.65 -5.10
C SER A 96 8.06 -4.80 -4.91
N ARG A 97 8.88 -5.12 -3.90
CA ARG A 97 10.16 -4.44 -3.65
C ARG A 97 11.10 -4.52 -4.84
N THR A 98 11.22 -5.68 -5.49
CA THR A 98 12.05 -5.84 -6.71
C THR A 98 11.63 -4.93 -7.85
N GLN A 99 10.36 -4.54 -7.90
CA GLN A 99 9.85 -3.64 -8.93
C GLN A 99 9.98 -2.16 -8.58
N TRP A 100 9.61 -1.77 -7.36
CA TRP A 100 9.59 -0.34 -7.03
C TRP A 100 10.94 0.21 -6.54
N GLN A 101 11.80 -0.59 -5.90
CA GLN A 101 13.09 -0.10 -5.39
C GLN A 101 14.03 0.46 -6.49
N PRO A 102 14.20 -0.18 -7.66
CA PRO A 102 14.97 0.41 -8.75
C PRO A 102 14.39 1.75 -9.23
N LYS A 103 13.06 1.84 -9.34
CA LYS A 103 12.37 3.07 -9.70
C LYS A 103 12.60 4.18 -8.67
N ALA A 104 12.53 3.85 -7.38
CA ALA A 104 12.78 4.81 -6.30
C ALA A 104 14.22 5.37 -6.35
N LYS A 105 15.21 4.55 -6.69
CA LYS A 105 16.60 5.01 -6.89
C LYS A 105 16.72 6.01 -8.04
N ILE A 106 16.00 5.79 -9.13
CA ILE A 106 15.97 6.70 -10.29
C ILE A 106 15.33 8.04 -9.91
N VAL A 107 14.22 8.00 -9.17
CA VAL A 107 13.49 9.19 -8.72
C VAL A 107 14.33 10.02 -7.73
N GLY A 108 14.99 9.37 -6.79
CA GLY A 108 15.84 10.01 -5.78
C GLY A 108 15.08 10.60 -4.60
N ALA A 109 15.79 10.77 -3.49
CA ALA A 109 15.23 11.18 -2.18
C ALA A 109 14.41 12.48 -2.21
N ALA A 110 14.88 13.49 -2.96
CA ALA A 110 14.27 14.82 -2.98
C ALA A 110 12.79 14.80 -3.40
N HIS A 111 12.44 14.02 -4.41
CA HIS A 111 11.07 13.92 -4.89
C HIS A 111 10.15 13.20 -3.90
N PHE A 112 10.66 12.25 -3.12
CA PHE A 112 9.89 11.64 -2.03
C PHE A 112 9.68 12.60 -0.87
N VAL A 113 10.67 13.44 -0.53
CA VAL A 113 10.49 14.52 0.46
C VAL A 113 9.41 15.49 0.00
N GLU A 114 9.46 15.93 -1.24
CA GLU A 114 8.43 16.78 -1.83
C GLU A 114 7.04 16.10 -1.79
N ALA A 115 6.95 14.83 -2.18
CA ALA A 115 5.71 14.07 -2.15
C ALA A 115 5.14 13.92 -0.73
N ALA A 116 5.98 13.68 0.28
CA ALA A 116 5.56 13.60 1.69
C ALA A 116 5.01 14.95 2.20
N MET A 117 5.61 16.06 1.78
CA MET A 117 5.24 17.41 2.17
C MET A 117 4.03 17.98 1.39
N ASN A 118 3.69 17.41 0.25
CA ASN A 118 2.64 17.91 -0.62
C ASN A 118 1.25 17.55 -0.08
N THR A 119 0.58 18.50 0.56
CA THR A 119 -0.76 18.33 1.14
C THR A 119 -1.87 18.09 0.10
N LYS A 120 -1.62 18.29 -1.19
CA LYS A 120 -2.55 17.96 -2.28
C LYS A 120 -2.56 16.47 -2.61
N ARG A 121 -1.53 15.72 -2.20
CA ARG A 121 -1.51 14.27 -2.35
C ARG A 121 -2.33 13.59 -1.25
N VAL A 122 -2.94 12.47 -1.57
CA VAL A 122 -3.67 11.66 -0.58
C VAL A 122 -2.73 11.15 0.51
N ALA A 123 -3.22 11.02 1.75
CA ALA A 123 -2.42 10.61 2.91
C ALA A 123 -1.64 9.31 2.64
N LYS A 124 -2.25 8.31 2.01
CA LYS A 124 -1.59 7.04 1.65
C LYS A 124 -0.30 7.23 0.84
N GLN A 125 -0.30 8.12 -0.15
CA GLN A 125 0.90 8.41 -0.95
C GLN A 125 1.97 9.15 -0.15
N ARG A 126 1.57 10.08 0.71
CA ARG A 126 2.46 10.82 1.60
C ARG A 126 3.12 9.90 2.63
N VAL A 127 2.33 9.04 3.27
CA VAL A 127 2.83 7.97 4.16
C VAL A 127 3.83 7.09 3.42
N ARG A 128 3.49 6.66 2.21
CA ARG A 128 4.39 5.83 1.40
C ARG A 128 5.70 6.52 1.05
N ALA A 129 5.67 7.82 0.78
CA ALA A 129 6.89 8.60 0.55
C ALA A 129 7.80 8.60 1.79
N ILE A 130 7.25 8.78 3.00
CA ILE A 130 8.00 8.68 4.26
C ILE A 130 8.64 7.30 4.43
N GLU A 131 7.91 6.23 4.09
CA GLU A 131 8.43 4.85 4.13
C GLU A 131 9.62 4.66 3.20
N VAL A 132 9.51 5.12 1.95
CA VAL A 132 10.59 5.02 0.97
C VAL A 132 11.83 5.78 1.42
N ILE A 133 11.66 7.01 1.94
CA ILE A 133 12.76 7.81 2.49
C ILE A 133 13.45 7.03 3.63
N THR A 134 12.65 6.44 4.51
CA THR A 134 13.15 5.73 5.68
C THR A 134 13.90 4.45 5.29
N GLU A 135 13.35 3.67 4.37
CA GLU A 135 13.92 2.38 3.98
C GLU A 135 15.14 2.49 3.06
N MET A 136 15.19 3.52 2.21
CA MET A 136 16.18 3.57 1.14
C MET A 136 17.16 4.75 1.24
N PHE A 137 16.78 5.82 1.93
CA PHE A 137 17.53 7.07 1.91
C PHE A 137 17.98 7.55 3.30
N GLY A 138 18.00 6.66 4.29
CA GLY A 138 18.53 6.93 5.63
C GLY A 138 17.64 7.76 6.54
N GLY A 139 16.33 7.81 6.25
CA GLY A 139 15.34 8.47 7.10
C GLY A 139 15.11 9.95 6.78
N LEU A 140 14.19 10.54 7.53
CA LEU A 140 13.85 11.95 7.40
C LEU A 140 14.95 12.84 8.00
N LYS A 141 15.28 13.93 7.31
CA LYS A 141 16.08 15.00 7.91
C LYS A 141 15.29 15.71 9.02
N ALA A 142 15.98 16.26 10.04
CA ALA A 142 15.36 16.88 11.21
C ALA A 142 14.28 17.92 10.85
N GLU A 143 14.58 18.86 9.97
CA GLU A 143 13.62 19.87 9.53
C GLU A 143 12.36 19.29 8.89
N THR A 144 12.53 18.28 8.02
CA THR A 144 11.38 17.59 7.38
C THR A 144 10.57 16.82 8.40
N ALA A 145 11.25 16.15 9.33
CA ALA A 145 10.61 15.35 10.38
C ALA A 145 9.79 16.25 11.32
N GLU A 146 10.31 17.39 11.73
CA GLU A 146 9.61 18.37 12.56
C GLU A 146 8.32 18.87 11.89
N ARG A 147 8.39 19.23 10.62
CA ARG A 147 7.22 19.69 9.86
C ARG A 147 6.15 18.59 9.71
N LEU A 148 6.55 17.37 9.38
CA LEU A 148 5.63 16.23 9.23
C LEU A 148 5.09 15.73 10.58
N ALA A 149 5.83 15.89 11.68
CA ALA A 149 5.35 15.59 13.03
C ALA A 149 4.21 16.52 13.48
N ASN A 150 4.11 17.71 12.90
CA ASN A 150 3.05 18.69 13.14
C ASN A 150 1.98 18.70 12.02
N ASP A 151 1.93 17.69 11.16
CA ASP A 151 0.94 17.58 10.09
C ASP A 151 -0.48 17.43 10.67
N SER A 152 -1.48 17.95 9.95
CA SER A 152 -2.87 17.79 10.35
C SER A 152 -3.37 16.35 10.30
N ASP A 153 -2.78 15.51 9.45
CA ASP A 153 -3.15 14.12 9.24
C ASP A 153 -2.46 13.20 10.26
N LEU A 154 -3.25 12.38 10.96
CA LEU A 154 -2.77 11.45 11.99
C LEU A 154 -1.81 10.40 11.45
N ASP A 155 -2.06 9.87 10.24
CA ASP A 155 -1.25 8.82 9.64
C ASP A 155 0.13 9.34 9.27
N ILE A 156 0.20 10.60 8.83
CA ILE A 156 1.46 11.29 8.54
C ILE A 156 2.28 11.45 9.83
N ARG A 157 1.66 11.95 10.92
CA ARG A 157 2.35 12.10 12.22
C ARG A 157 2.84 10.77 12.75
N ALA A 158 2.00 9.73 12.71
CA ALA A 158 2.35 8.38 13.17
C ALA A 158 3.50 7.78 12.35
N ARG A 159 3.47 7.92 11.02
CA ARG A 159 4.53 7.42 10.15
C ARG A 159 5.83 8.20 10.31
N THR A 160 5.75 9.48 10.59
CA THR A 160 6.91 10.32 10.91
C THR A 160 7.58 9.86 12.21
N ALA A 161 6.81 9.64 13.26
CA ALA A 161 7.33 9.11 14.53
C ALA A 161 8.01 7.74 14.34
N TRP A 162 7.40 6.85 13.55
CA TRP A 162 8.01 5.58 13.18
C TRP A 162 9.35 5.75 12.45
N SER A 163 9.44 6.68 11.50
CA SER A 163 10.68 6.99 10.76
C SER A 163 11.78 7.49 11.69
N ILE A 164 11.45 8.42 12.60
CA ILE A 164 12.38 8.96 13.57
C ILE A 164 12.94 7.86 14.48
N GLY A 165 12.07 6.96 14.96
CA GLY A 165 12.46 5.84 15.82
C GLY A 165 13.41 4.84 15.16
N ARG A 166 13.44 4.76 13.83
CA ARG A 166 14.37 3.90 13.08
C ARG A 166 15.79 4.45 13.01
N PHE A 167 15.98 5.77 13.14
CA PHE A 167 17.27 6.44 13.05
C PHE A 167 17.49 7.41 14.24
N PRO A 168 17.42 6.93 15.48
CA PRO A 168 17.41 7.80 16.66
C PRO A 168 18.69 8.64 16.85
N ARG A 169 19.82 8.18 16.30
CA ARG A 169 21.11 8.91 16.43
C ARG A 169 21.30 9.99 15.36
N ALA A 170 20.77 9.79 14.16
CA ALA A 170 20.90 10.73 13.05
C ALA A 170 19.90 11.89 13.16
N ASN A 171 18.77 11.67 13.84
CA ASN A 171 17.65 12.59 13.91
C ASN A 171 17.19 12.84 15.35
N ALA A 172 18.11 12.94 16.31
CA ALA A 172 17.78 13.35 17.66
C ALA A 172 17.22 14.79 17.61
N ILE A 173 15.92 14.87 17.26
CA ILE A 173 15.15 16.10 17.36
C ILE A 173 14.96 16.32 18.86
N ARG A 174 15.53 17.36 19.41
CA ARG A 174 15.11 17.89 20.71
C ARG A 174 13.72 18.50 20.48
N LEU A 175 12.70 17.74 20.77
CA LEU A 175 11.31 18.22 20.89
C LEU A 175 11.19 19.06 22.16
#